data_dd403e2d39dc9d5ecaa8ef561a6c19e3
#
_entry.id   dd403e2d39dc9d5ecaa8ef561a6c19e3
#
_cell.length_a   1.000
_cell.length_b   1.000
_cell.length_c   1.000
_cell.angle_alpha   90.00
_cell.angle_beta   90.00
_cell.angle_gamma   90.00
#
_symmetry.space_group_name_H-M   'P 1'
#
loop_
_entity.id
_entity.type
_entity.pdbx_description
1 polymer ?
#
loop_
_entity_poly.entity_id
_entity_poly.type
_entity_poly.pdbx_seq_one_letter_code
_entity_poly.pdbx_strand_id
1 'polypeptide(L)'
;MAKSYWLVKSEPTVYSYAQLEKDKRTVWDHIRNYTARNSLREMKKGDEVLYYHSGDEKSVVGIATVAREAYPEVTDDDGEWSVVDVAPLRRLPKPVTLATIKAQKSLAQIGLVRQGRLSVMPLKKAEFDRIVALAK
;
A
#
# COMPACT_ATOMS: atom_id res chain seq x y z
N MET A 1 14.73 13.20 -8.75
CA MET A 1 13.80 12.29 -9.44
C MET A 1 12.48 12.22 -8.73
N ALA A 2 11.40 12.12 -9.51
CA ALA A 2 10.07 12.09 -8.94
C ALA A 2 9.83 10.77 -8.22
N LYS A 3 9.21 10.88 -7.05
CA LYS A 3 8.76 9.73 -6.27
C LYS A 3 7.49 9.16 -6.93
N SER A 4 7.30 7.87 -6.81
CA SER A 4 6.05 7.22 -7.19
C SER A 4 5.21 6.94 -5.96
N TYR A 5 3.93 6.67 -6.16
CA TYR A 5 2.96 6.53 -5.08
C TYR A 5 2.18 5.23 -5.27
N TRP A 6 1.91 4.57 -4.15
CA TRP A 6 1.32 3.23 -4.14
C TRP A 6 0.31 3.11 -3.01
N LEU A 7 -0.51 2.06 -3.06
CA LEU A 7 -1.39 1.68 -1.97
C LEU A 7 -1.27 0.17 -1.78
N VAL A 8 -1.11 -0.26 -0.53
CA VAL A 8 -1.10 -1.67 -0.17
C VAL A 8 -2.19 -1.95 0.85
N LYS A 9 -2.74 -3.16 0.80
CA LYS A 9 -3.83 -3.59 1.66
C LYS A 9 -3.37 -4.73 2.56
N SER A 10 -3.75 -4.67 3.83
CA SER A 10 -3.56 -5.77 4.76
C SER A 10 -4.70 -5.78 5.77
N GLU A 11 -5.12 -6.97 6.20
CA GLU A 11 -6.07 -7.07 7.29
C GLU A 11 -5.35 -6.73 8.60
N PRO A 12 -5.93 -5.89 9.47
CA PRO A 12 -5.26 -5.52 10.72
C PRO A 12 -5.04 -6.71 11.67
N THR A 13 -5.83 -7.78 11.52
CA THR A 13 -5.62 -9.01 12.29
C THR A 13 -4.44 -9.83 11.79
N VAL A 14 -3.98 -9.59 10.56
CA VAL A 14 -2.81 -10.26 9.97
C VAL A 14 -1.57 -9.39 10.15
N TYR A 15 -1.64 -8.14 9.71
CA TYR A 15 -0.53 -7.21 9.90
C TYR A 15 -1.05 -5.78 9.87
N SER A 16 -1.13 -5.15 11.04
CA SER A 16 -1.65 -3.79 11.18
C SER A 16 -0.57 -2.73 10.99
N TYR A 17 -0.98 -1.49 10.74
CA TYR A 17 -0.05 -0.38 10.69
C TYR A 17 0.63 -0.17 12.06
N ALA A 18 -0.10 -0.41 13.16
CA ALA A 18 0.49 -0.34 14.51
C ALA A 18 1.61 -1.36 14.67
N GLN A 19 1.44 -2.56 14.09
CA GLN A 19 2.47 -3.59 14.11
C GLN A 19 3.69 -3.14 13.30
N LEU A 20 3.46 -2.51 12.15
CA LEU A 20 4.52 -1.96 11.32
C LEU A 20 5.31 -0.89 12.09
N GLU A 21 4.60 -0.01 12.81
CA GLU A 21 5.24 1.02 13.64
C GLU A 21 6.13 0.40 14.71
N LYS A 22 5.66 -0.68 15.33
CA LYS A 22 6.38 -1.40 16.36
C LYS A 22 7.62 -2.11 15.80
N ASP A 23 7.47 -2.75 14.63
CA ASP A 23 8.54 -3.48 13.97
C ASP A 23 9.54 -2.57 13.28
N LYS A 24 9.14 -1.37 12.93
CA LYS A 24 9.93 -0.33 12.24
C LYS A 24 10.27 -0.66 10.79
N ARG A 25 10.10 -1.90 10.37
CA ARG A 25 10.35 -2.34 9.00
C ARG A 25 9.80 -3.75 8.85
N THR A 26 9.25 -4.05 7.70
CA THR A 26 8.79 -5.41 7.40
C THR A 26 9.01 -5.76 5.93
N VAL A 27 9.05 -7.05 5.66
CA VAL A 27 9.07 -7.57 4.29
C VAL A 27 7.62 -7.72 3.84
N TRP A 28 7.27 -7.13 2.69
CA TRP A 28 5.94 -7.26 2.12
C TRP A 28 5.92 -8.49 1.23
N ASP A 29 5.51 -9.62 1.78
CA ASP A 29 5.63 -10.93 1.16
C ASP A 29 4.26 -11.59 0.94
N HIS A 30 4.26 -12.82 0.48
CA HIS A 30 3.06 -13.64 0.22
C HIS A 30 2.10 -13.03 -0.81
N ILE A 31 2.61 -12.20 -1.71
CA ILE A 31 1.83 -11.65 -2.82
C ILE A 31 1.75 -12.71 -3.91
N ARG A 32 0.52 -13.14 -4.24
CA ARG A 32 0.28 -14.21 -5.21
C ARG A 32 -0.64 -13.78 -6.35
N ASN A 33 -0.63 -12.49 -6.66
CA ASN A 33 -1.33 -11.89 -7.80
C ASN A 33 -0.29 -11.26 -8.71
N TYR A 34 -0.31 -11.57 -9.99
CA TYR A 34 0.70 -11.09 -10.93
C TYR A 34 0.68 -9.56 -11.10
N THR A 35 -0.50 -8.94 -11.09
CA THR A 35 -0.61 -7.49 -11.17
C THR A 35 0.03 -6.83 -9.96
N ALA A 36 -0.26 -7.33 -8.76
CA ALA A 36 0.32 -6.83 -7.52
C ALA A 36 1.83 -7.04 -7.50
N ARG A 37 2.31 -8.22 -7.93
CA ARG A 37 3.74 -8.50 -8.03
C ARG A 37 4.45 -7.50 -8.96
N ASN A 38 3.84 -7.22 -10.10
CA ASN A 38 4.43 -6.29 -11.06
C ASN A 38 4.54 -4.88 -10.46
N SER A 39 3.55 -4.46 -9.67
CA SER A 39 3.63 -3.20 -8.93
C SER A 39 4.78 -3.21 -7.92
N LEU A 40 4.95 -4.29 -7.17
CA LEU A 40 6.08 -4.39 -6.24
C LEU A 40 7.42 -4.23 -6.96
N ARG A 41 7.54 -4.84 -8.14
CA ARG A 41 8.78 -4.76 -8.94
C ARG A 41 9.08 -3.35 -9.46
N GLU A 42 8.06 -2.52 -9.59
CA GLU A 42 8.22 -1.14 -10.06
C GLU A 42 8.50 -0.15 -8.93
N MET A 43 8.28 -0.54 -7.68
CA MET A 43 8.53 0.32 -6.53
C MET A 43 10.02 0.66 -6.40
N LYS A 44 10.29 1.92 -6.06
CA LYS A 44 11.65 2.42 -5.85
C LYS A 44 11.83 2.87 -4.41
N LYS A 45 13.03 2.70 -3.88
CA LYS A 45 13.37 3.15 -2.53
C LYS A 45 12.99 4.62 -2.37
N GLY A 46 12.27 4.94 -1.31
CA GLY A 46 11.79 6.30 -1.03
C GLY A 46 10.40 6.61 -1.55
N ASP A 47 9.82 5.73 -2.39
CA ASP A 47 8.43 5.87 -2.80
C ASP A 47 7.51 5.84 -1.58
N GLU A 48 6.37 6.52 -1.65
CA GLU A 48 5.40 6.54 -0.56
C GLU A 48 4.24 5.61 -0.84
N VAL A 49 3.79 4.93 0.21
CA VAL A 49 2.79 3.87 0.14
C VAL A 49 1.68 4.16 1.14
N LEU A 50 0.46 4.27 0.67
CA LEU A 50 -0.69 4.35 1.57
C LEU A 50 -0.98 2.96 2.12
N TYR A 51 -1.18 2.87 3.43
CA TYR A 51 -1.45 1.62 4.12
C TYR A 51 -2.94 1.51 4.42
N TYR A 52 -3.59 0.54 3.79
CA TYR A 52 -5.03 0.33 3.90
C TYR A 52 -5.33 -0.91 4.75
N HIS A 53 -6.16 -0.74 5.79
CA HIS A 53 -6.69 -1.86 6.55
C HIS A 53 -7.93 -2.40 5.86
N SER A 54 -7.85 -3.63 5.36
CA SER A 54 -8.98 -4.32 4.73
C SER A 54 -9.83 -5.01 5.81
N GLY A 55 -10.79 -5.80 5.39
CA GLY A 55 -11.71 -6.45 6.32
C GLY A 55 -12.76 -5.46 6.82
N ASP A 56 -12.98 -5.43 8.13
CA ASP A 56 -14.05 -4.60 8.70
C ASP A 56 -13.74 -3.11 8.72
N GLU A 57 -12.47 -2.73 8.82
CA GLU A 57 -12.10 -1.31 8.93
C GLU A 57 -12.25 -0.55 7.62
N LYS A 58 -11.85 -1.14 6.50
CA LYS A 58 -11.95 -0.55 5.15
C LYS A 58 -11.50 0.91 5.12
N SER A 59 -10.28 1.17 5.61
CA SER A 59 -9.76 2.53 5.75
C SER A 59 -8.26 2.62 5.50
N VAL A 60 -7.83 3.74 4.90
CA VAL A 60 -6.41 4.09 4.83
C VAL A 60 -6.04 4.71 6.17
N VAL A 61 -5.03 4.18 6.83
CA VAL A 61 -4.69 4.55 8.21
C VAL A 61 -3.32 5.22 8.35
N GLY A 62 -2.43 5.04 7.39
CA GLY A 62 -1.09 5.60 7.51
C GLY A 62 -0.35 5.61 6.19
N ILE A 63 0.85 6.16 6.23
CA ILE A 63 1.77 6.21 5.10
C ILE A 63 3.03 5.45 5.46
N ALA A 64 3.46 4.57 4.56
CA ALA A 64 4.72 3.85 4.66
C ALA A 64 5.63 4.33 3.54
N THR A 65 6.87 3.89 3.57
CA THR A 65 7.83 4.17 2.50
C THR A 65 8.52 2.87 2.10
N VAL A 66 8.93 2.78 0.84
CA VAL A 66 9.70 1.64 0.34
C VAL A 66 11.13 1.77 0.89
N ALA A 67 11.53 0.82 1.73
CA ALA A 67 12.85 0.81 2.36
C ALA A 67 13.87 0.02 1.54
N ARG A 68 13.39 -0.98 0.77
CA ARG A 68 14.22 -1.78 -0.13
C ARG A 68 13.42 -2.16 -1.36
N GLU A 69 14.00 -1.97 -2.54
CA GLU A 69 13.39 -2.32 -3.82
C GLU A 69 13.23 -3.84 -3.97
N ALA A 70 12.40 -4.26 -4.93
CA ALA A 70 12.01 -5.65 -5.10
C ALA A 70 13.21 -6.61 -5.20
N TYR A 71 13.08 -7.73 -4.50
CA TYR A 71 14.03 -8.83 -4.56
C TYR A 71 13.23 -10.14 -4.48
N PRO A 72 13.83 -11.29 -4.87
CA PRO A 72 13.11 -12.55 -4.85
C PRO A 72 12.65 -12.93 -3.45
N GLU A 73 11.43 -13.49 -3.35
CA GLU A 73 10.94 -14.03 -2.08
C GLU A 73 11.75 -15.27 -1.70
N VAL A 74 12.25 -15.30 -0.48
CA VAL A 74 13.19 -16.34 -0.02
C VAL A 74 12.60 -17.76 -0.13
N THR A 75 11.29 -17.89 0.04
CA THR A 75 10.60 -19.18 0.01
C THR A 75 10.13 -19.59 -1.37
N ASP A 76 10.45 -18.80 -2.41
CA ASP A 76 10.04 -19.05 -3.78
C ASP A 76 11.23 -19.53 -4.61
N ASP A 77 11.35 -20.84 -4.78
CA ASP A 77 12.44 -21.47 -5.52
C ASP A 77 12.43 -21.12 -7.01
N ASP A 78 11.27 -20.74 -7.55
CA ASP A 78 11.13 -20.45 -8.99
C ASP A 78 11.49 -19.00 -9.34
N GLY A 79 11.65 -18.14 -8.34
CA GLY A 79 11.94 -16.73 -8.57
C GLY A 79 10.80 -15.93 -9.18
N GLU A 80 9.59 -16.48 -9.17
CA GLU A 80 8.40 -15.84 -9.76
C GLU A 80 7.87 -14.71 -8.91
N TRP A 81 8.03 -14.81 -7.60
CA TRP A 81 7.42 -13.87 -6.66
C TRP A 81 8.49 -12.95 -6.06
N SER A 82 8.09 -11.73 -5.87
CA SER A 82 8.99 -10.68 -5.36
C SER A 82 8.43 -10.09 -4.09
N VAL A 83 9.32 -9.52 -3.29
CA VAL A 83 8.98 -8.82 -2.07
C VAL A 83 9.67 -7.45 -2.09
N VAL A 84 9.14 -6.52 -1.31
CA VAL A 84 9.82 -5.25 -1.01
C VAL A 84 9.84 -5.08 0.50
N ASP A 85 10.75 -4.27 1.01
CA ASP A 85 10.72 -3.88 2.41
C ASP A 85 10.03 -2.54 2.52
N VAL A 86 9.15 -2.41 3.50
CA VAL A 86 8.47 -1.15 3.81
C VAL A 86 8.71 -0.76 5.26
N ALA A 87 8.72 0.54 5.50
CA ALA A 87 8.88 1.11 6.83
C ALA A 87 7.77 2.14 7.08
N PRO A 88 7.37 2.37 8.33
CA PRO A 88 6.35 3.38 8.60
C PRO A 88 6.92 4.78 8.41
N LEU A 89 6.12 5.67 7.82
CA LEU A 89 6.52 7.06 7.64
C LEU A 89 5.75 7.97 8.60
N ARG A 90 4.42 7.94 8.54
CA ARG A 90 3.58 8.65 9.51
C ARG A 90 2.15 8.12 9.46
N ARG A 91 1.49 8.14 10.61
CA ARG A 91 0.07 7.78 10.71
C ARG A 91 -0.76 8.96 10.22
N LEU A 92 -1.88 8.69 9.54
CA LEU A 92 -2.80 9.74 9.14
C LEU A 92 -3.52 10.30 10.38
N PRO A 93 -3.84 11.62 10.42
CA PRO A 93 -4.57 12.21 11.55
C PRO A 93 -5.87 11.50 11.88
N LYS A 94 -6.58 11.02 10.84
CA LYS A 94 -7.75 10.14 11.00
C LYS A 94 -7.81 9.18 9.82
N PRO A 95 -8.40 7.99 10.00
CA PRO A 95 -8.54 7.05 8.89
C PRO A 95 -9.42 7.62 7.78
N VAL A 96 -9.08 7.30 6.52
CA VAL A 96 -9.91 7.66 5.36
C VAL A 96 -10.63 6.41 4.91
N THR A 97 -11.95 6.37 5.10
CA THR A 97 -12.74 5.18 4.79
C THR A 97 -12.91 4.97 3.29
N LEU A 98 -13.13 3.71 2.92
CA LEU A 98 -13.44 3.36 1.53
C LEU A 98 -14.68 4.11 1.04
N ALA A 99 -15.71 4.27 1.89
CA ALA A 99 -16.91 5.00 1.53
C ALA A 99 -16.60 6.45 1.16
N THR A 100 -15.73 7.11 1.94
CA THR A 100 -15.29 8.48 1.64
C THR A 100 -14.53 8.54 0.32
N ILE A 101 -13.65 7.56 0.07
CA ILE A 101 -12.88 7.48 -1.17
C ILE A 101 -13.81 7.29 -2.38
N LYS A 102 -14.77 6.40 -2.28
CA LYS A 102 -15.74 6.13 -3.37
C LYS A 102 -16.58 7.37 -3.70
N ALA A 103 -16.81 8.24 -2.73
CA ALA A 103 -17.57 9.47 -2.95
C ALA A 103 -16.81 10.54 -3.72
N GLN A 104 -15.50 10.36 -3.92
CA GLN A 104 -14.65 11.33 -4.64
C GLN A 104 -14.53 10.95 -6.11
N LYS A 105 -15.02 11.79 -7.01
CA LYS A 105 -14.94 11.55 -8.46
C LYS A 105 -13.48 11.40 -8.93
N SER A 106 -12.57 12.16 -8.34
CA SER A 106 -11.16 12.12 -8.69
C SER A 106 -10.47 10.80 -8.32
N LEU A 107 -11.11 9.98 -7.48
CA LEU A 107 -10.56 8.69 -7.05
C LEU A 107 -11.31 7.50 -7.64
N ALA A 108 -12.25 7.72 -8.55
CA ALA A 108 -13.10 6.66 -9.11
C ALA A 108 -12.30 5.60 -9.90
N GLN A 109 -11.11 5.94 -10.39
CA GLN A 109 -10.32 5.07 -11.25
C GLN A 109 -9.22 4.30 -10.52
N ILE A 110 -8.99 4.56 -9.24
CA ILE A 110 -7.92 3.86 -8.52
C ILE A 110 -8.28 2.38 -8.33
N GLY A 111 -7.23 1.53 -8.26
CA GLY A 111 -7.40 0.09 -8.12
C GLY A 111 -8.20 -0.30 -6.89
N LEU A 112 -8.09 0.46 -5.80
CA LEU A 112 -8.86 0.21 -4.57
C LEU A 112 -10.38 0.20 -4.83
N VAL A 113 -10.84 1.10 -5.70
CA VAL A 113 -12.27 1.22 -6.04
C VAL A 113 -12.66 0.22 -7.13
N ARG A 114 -11.85 0.05 -8.16
CA ARG A 114 -12.17 -0.74 -9.35
C ARG A 114 -11.81 -2.21 -9.25
N GLN A 115 -10.80 -2.56 -8.47
CA GLN A 115 -10.29 -3.92 -8.37
C GLN A 115 -10.20 -4.31 -6.90
N GLY A 116 -11.35 -4.61 -6.29
CA GLY A 116 -11.45 -4.85 -4.85
C GLY A 116 -10.58 -5.98 -4.31
N ARG A 117 -10.11 -6.88 -5.17
CA ARG A 117 -9.23 -8.00 -4.75
C ARG A 117 -7.74 -7.71 -4.94
N LEU A 118 -7.41 -6.59 -5.56
CA LEU A 118 -6.02 -6.22 -5.75
C LEU A 118 -5.45 -5.65 -4.45
N SER A 119 -4.33 -6.19 -3.99
CA SER A 119 -3.74 -5.81 -2.70
C SER A 119 -2.57 -4.83 -2.80
N VAL A 120 -2.04 -4.61 -4.00
CA VAL A 120 -0.97 -3.64 -4.25
C VAL A 120 -1.27 -2.94 -5.55
N MET A 121 -1.28 -1.63 -5.55
CA MET A 121 -1.65 -0.86 -6.73
C MET A 121 -0.94 0.47 -6.82
N PRO A 122 -0.71 0.99 -8.03
CA PRO A 122 -0.13 2.32 -8.20
C PRO A 122 -1.18 3.40 -7.98
N LEU A 123 -0.71 4.58 -7.60
CA LEU A 123 -1.52 5.79 -7.50
C LEU A 123 -0.80 6.93 -8.23
N LYS A 124 -1.57 7.81 -8.83
CA LYS A 124 -1.03 9.08 -9.32
C LYS A 124 -0.79 9.99 -8.11
N LYS A 125 0.16 10.91 -8.22
CA LYS A 125 0.44 11.85 -7.14
C LYS A 125 -0.82 12.60 -6.70
N ALA A 126 -1.64 13.05 -7.64
CA ALA A 126 -2.89 13.76 -7.34
C ALA A 126 -3.86 12.89 -6.54
N GLU A 127 -3.92 11.58 -6.83
CA GLU A 127 -4.76 10.63 -6.10
C GLU A 127 -4.25 10.43 -4.68
N PHE A 128 -2.95 10.25 -4.53
CA PHE A 128 -2.32 10.12 -3.22
C PHE A 128 -2.58 11.38 -2.38
N ASP A 129 -2.31 12.56 -2.94
CA ASP A 129 -2.49 13.84 -2.25
C ASP A 129 -3.95 14.04 -1.82
N ARG A 130 -4.90 13.64 -2.67
CA ARG A 130 -6.33 13.78 -2.37
C ARG A 130 -6.71 12.92 -1.17
N ILE A 131 -6.25 11.67 -1.13
CA ILE A 131 -6.56 10.76 -0.02
C ILE A 131 -5.98 11.32 1.28
N VAL A 132 -4.74 11.79 1.25
CA VAL A 132 -4.10 12.39 2.43
C VAL A 132 -4.87 13.62 2.90
N ALA A 133 -5.35 14.44 1.97
CA ALA A 133 -6.14 15.64 2.30
C ALA A 133 -7.46 15.28 3.00
N LEU A 134 -8.06 14.15 2.65
CA LEU A 134 -9.31 13.68 3.28
C LEU A 134 -9.11 13.23 4.74
N ALA A 135 -7.88 13.02 5.16
CA ALA A 135 -7.55 12.56 6.52
C ALA A 135 -7.45 13.71 7.54
N LYS A 136 -7.66 14.92 7.12
CA LYS A 136 -7.55 16.10 8.00
C LYS A 136 -8.81 16.33 8.83
#